data_d9602c8965b9b714ec7962a89873c33b
#
_entry.id   d9602c8965b9b714ec7962a89873c33b
#
_cell.length_a   1.000
_cell.length_b   1.000
_cell.length_c   1.000
_cell.angle_alpha   90.00
_cell.angle_beta   90.00
_cell.angle_gamma   90.00
#
_symmetry.space_group_name_H-M   'P 1'
#
loop_
_entity.id
_entity.type
_entity.pdbx_description
1 polymer ?
#
loop_
_entity_poly.entity_id
_entity_poly.type
_entity_poly.pdbx_seq_one_letter_code
_entity_poly.pdbx_strand_id
1 'polypeptide(L)'
;MTGVATGKLRVYVFLAGLGLLAALALGRPELAALAAPFALFAGLGLALMRPVEVRAPSELDLERQLEERTVTLLMEVSANRAVEHLELVFDADEGLAAEAPNPILIHLSPGERRELEVPIRCAHWGTYEVGSVVWRARDPFGLFVYEGTIASGHRLKVYPHGDTLQRLLRPIETQAFSGNQVARSRGEGIEFADLRPFTYGDQVRRVNWRATARRGEPWVNETHPERNSDIVIFLDTFAEARRPDLGTLDIGVRAAASLAALYLREKDRVGLVSFGGVLNWLTVTSGTAQLYRIVDSLLDSEILLSYAWKDLDVIPPRTLPPRALVFAFSPLLDERAIGALLDLRARGFDLAVIELSPYSFVPEGETELERLAYRLWRLQRDALRTKYASLGVPIVEWREGVPMEAVVEEVRAFRRHARVVRA
;
A
#
# COMPACT_ATOMS: atom_id res chain seq x y z
N MET A 1 19.86 16.60 -28.85
CA MET A 1 19.18 17.61 -28.00
C MET A 1 19.69 18.99 -28.39
N THR A 2 18.81 19.95 -28.60
CA THR A 2 19.16 21.33 -28.96
C THR A 2 19.31 22.14 -27.68
N GLY A 3 20.45 22.81 -27.50
CA GLY A 3 20.64 23.74 -26.39
C GLY A 3 19.69 24.92 -26.48
N VAL A 4 19.08 25.29 -25.37
CA VAL A 4 18.22 26.46 -25.25
C VAL A 4 19.09 27.67 -24.90
N ALA A 5 18.95 28.75 -25.70
CA ALA A 5 19.68 29.99 -25.46
C ALA A 5 19.23 30.66 -24.14
N THR A 6 20.19 31.00 -23.30
CA THR A 6 19.91 31.70 -22.03
C THR A 6 19.63 33.18 -22.25
N GLY A 7 19.08 33.86 -21.24
CA GLY A 7 18.94 35.28 -21.22
C GLY A 7 20.28 36.03 -21.43
N LYS A 8 21.37 35.47 -20.94
CA LYS A 8 22.71 36.02 -21.07
C LYS A 8 23.15 36.11 -22.52
N LEU A 9 22.93 35.06 -23.34
CA LEU A 9 23.21 35.09 -24.77
C LEU A 9 22.39 36.18 -25.48
N ARG A 10 21.12 36.27 -25.16
CA ARG A 10 20.23 37.30 -25.74
C ARG A 10 20.74 38.72 -25.45
N VAL A 11 21.16 38.99 -24.21
CA VAL A 11 21.74 40.27 -23.81
C VAL A 11 23.06 40.52 -24.53
N TYR A 12 23.95 39.55 -24.69
CA TYR A 12 25.19 39.71 -25.39
C TYR A 12 25.00 40.02 -26.90
N VAL A 13 24.07 39.29 -27.52
CA VAL A 13 23.71 39.57 -28.96
C VAL A 13 23.09 40.95 -29.08
N PHE A 14 22.23 41.34 -28.16
CA PHE A 14 21.63 42.68 -28.19
C PHE A 14 22.65 43.79 -27.99
N LEU A 15 23.55 43.67 -27.01
CA LEU A 15 24.60 44.66 -26.72
C LEU A 15 25.59 44.76 -27.89
N ALA A 16 26.00 43.61 -28.48
CA ALA A 16 26.84 43.59 -29.67
C ALA A 16 26.17 44.27 -30.85
N GLY A 17 24.92 43.94 -31.13
CA GLY A 17 24.13 44.56 -32.20
C GLY A 17 23.93 46.08 -32.02
N LEU A 18 23.54 46.49 -30.81
CA LEU A 18 23.33 47.87 -30.45
C LEU A 18 24.62 48.70 -30.57
N GLY A 19 25.73 48.18 -30.06
CA GLY A 19 27.03 48.85 -30.12
C GLY A 19 27.56 49.00 -31.57
N LEU A 20 27.40 47.95 -32.39
CA LEU A 20 27.75 48.03 -33.82
C LEU A 20 26.87 49.01 -34.58
N LEU A 21 25.59 49.01 -34.37
CA LEU A 21 24.65 49.99 -34.99
C LEU A 21 24.94 51.42 -34.55
N ALA A 22 25.24 51.62 -33.26
CA ALA A 22 25.62 52.94 -32.75
C ALA A 22 26.95 53.42 -33.35
N ALA A 23 27.93 52.53 -33.51
CA ALA A 23 29.21 52.85 -34.14
C ALA A 23 29.00 53.31 -35.60
N LEU A 24 28.15 52.63 -36.36
CA LEU A 24 27.85 52.95 -37.73
C LEU A 24 27.04 54.26 -37.82
N ALA A 25 26.03 54.44 -36.99
CA ALA A 25 25.13 55.62 -37.05
C ALA A 25 25.85 56.91 -36.61
N LEU A 26 26.74 56.84 -35.64
CA LEU A 26 27.46 57.98 -35.08
C LEU A 26 28.86 58.21 -35.72
N GLY A 27 29.31 57.29 -36.59
CA GLY A 27 30.63 57.33 -37.22
C GLY A 27 31.80 57.21 -36.22
N ARG A 28 31.56 56.56 -35.07
CA ARG A 28 32.55 56.41 -33.98
C ARG A 28 33.01 54.98 -33.82
N PRO A 29 34.23 54.65 -34.29
CA PRO A 29 34.78 53.26 -34.23
C PRO A 29 35.00 52.78 -32.82
N GLU A 30 35.18 53.68 -31.84
CA GLU A 30 35.36 53.33 -30.43
C GLU A 30 34.16 52.55 -29.86
N LEU A 31 32.95 52.84 -30.36
CA LEU A 31 31.76 52.11 -29.93
C LEU A 31 31.74 50.67 -30.44
N ALA A 32 32.33 50.38 -31.61
CA ALA A 32 32.51 49.01 -32.09
C ALA A 32 33.49 48.25 -31.20
N ALA A 33 34.56 48.93 -30.75
CA ALA A 33 35.49 48.32 -29.80
C ALA A 33 34.86 47.93 -28.45
N LEU A 34 33.91 48.74 -27.98
CA LEU A 34 33.13 48.40 -26.75
C LEU A 34 32.16 47.24 -26.98
N ALA A 35 31.62 47.08 -28.17
CA ALA A 35 30.75 45.98 -28.54
C ALA A 35 31.48 44.65 -28.81
N ALA A 36 32.76 44.72 -29.20
CA ALA A 36 33.56 43.57 -29.61
C ALA A 36 33.62 42.44 -28.60
N PRO A 37 33.78 42.65 -27.26
CA PRO A 37 33.79 41.57 -26.28
C PRO A 37 32.50 40.76 -26.29
N PHE A 38 31.33 41.43 -26.36
CA PHE A 38 30.02 40.77 -26.39
C PHE A 38 29.82 39.95 -27.66
N ALA A 39 30.24 40.48 -28.81
CA ALA A 39 30.18 39.78 -30.08
C ALA A 39 31.15 38.54 -30.08
N LEU A 40 32.32 38.74 -29.54
CA LEU A 40 33.33 37.67 -29.46
C LEU A 40 32.90 36.53 -28.51
N PHE A 41 32.37 36.86 -27.32
CA PHE A 41 31.86 35.85 -26.43
C PHE A 41 30.62 35.15 -26.99
N ALA A 42 29.69 35.85 -27.59
CA ALA A 42 28.53 35.24 -28.25
C ALA A 42 28.96 34.33 -29.42
N GLY A 43 29.88 34.81 -30.26
CA GLY A 43 30.42 34.06 -31.41
C GLY A 43 31.18 32.80 -30.94
N LEU A 44 32.05 32.94 -29.93
CA LEU A 44 32.78 31.82 -29.34
C LEU A 44 31.83 30.78 -28.72
N GLY A 45 30.83 31.24 -27.98
CA GLY A 45 29.82 30.35 -27.41
C GLY A 45 29.03 29.57 -28.44
N LEU A 46 28.65 30.23 -29.56
CA LEU A 46 28.02 29.55 -30.69
C LEU A 46 28.95 28.57 -31.41
N ALA A 47 30.22 28.96 -31.59
CA ALA A 47 31.22 28.08 -32.24
C ALA A 47 31.58 26.84 -31.42
N LEU A 48 31.52 26.96 -30.08
CA LEU A 48 31.79 25.87 -29.14
C LEU A 48 30.52 25.11 -28.73
N MET A 49 29.36 25.54 -29.23
CA MET A 49 28.10 24.86 -28.98
C MET A 49 28.13 23.42 -29.47
N ARG A 50 28.07 22.48 -28.54
CA ARG A 50 27.97 21.05 -28.83
C ARG A 50 26.95 20.43 -27.88
N PRO A 51 26.12 19.49 -28.36
CA PRO A 51 25.14 18.83 -27.52
C PRO A 51 25.81 18.10 -26.35
N VAL A 52 25.19 18.23 -25.17
CA VAL A 52 25.55 17.44 -24.00
C VAL A 52 24.64 16.22 -23.98
N GLU A 53 25.22 15.06 -23.83
CA GLU A 53 24.51 13.82 -23.60
C GLU A 53 24.90 13.32 -22.21
N VAL A 54 23.92 13.21 -21.33
CA VAL A 54 24.07 12.64 -19.99
C VAL A 54 23.46 11.25 -20.00
N ARG A 55 24.18 10.31 -19.43
CA ARG A 55 23.73 8.94 -19.20
C ARG A 55 23.80 8.67 -17.71
N ALA A 56 22.75 8.04 -17.18
CA ALA A 56 22.68 7.68 -15.77
C ALA A 56 21.96 6.33 -15.64
N PRO A 57 22.60 5.22 -16.04
CA PRO A 57 22.07 3.90 -15.71
C PRO A 57 21.92 3.82 -14.19
N SER A 58 20.81 3.24 -13.76
CA SER A 58 20.51 3.11 -12.35
C SER A 58 20.08 1.69 -12.02
N GLU A 59 20.22 1.32 -10.77
CA GLU A 59 19.80 0.05 -10.20
C GLU A 59 19.19 0.32 -8.82
N LEU A 60 18.12 -0.41 -8.50
CA LEU A 60 17.48 -0.33 -7.20
C LEU A 60 17.97 -1.51 -6.36
N ASP A 61 18.42 -1.24 -5.13
CA ASP A 61 18.93 -2.28 -4.22
C ASP A 61 17.85 -3.31 -3.86
N LEU A 62 16.59 -2.86 -3.73
CA LEU A 62 15.44 -3.71 -3.40
C LEU A 62 14.22 -3.30 -4.23
N GLU A 63 13.58 -4.26 -4.88
CA GLU A 63 12.32 -4.05 -5.61
C GLU A 63 11.08 -4.06 -4.68
N ARG A 64 11.26 -4.48 -3.41
CA ARG A 64 10.18 -4.64 -2.42
C ARG A 64 10.66 -4.17 -1.06
N GLN A 65 9.88 -3.30 -0.43
CA GLN A 65 10.19 -2.78 0.91
C GLN A 65 8.91 -2.59 1.73
N LEU A 66 9.05 -2.40 3.02
CA LEU A 66 7.95 -2.01 3.92
C LEU A 66 7.88 -0.49 4.04
N GLU A 67 6.70 0.03 4.37
CA GLU A 67 6.54 1.42 4.80
C GLU A 67 7.55 1.79 5.91
N GLU A 68 7.90 3.04 6.00
CA GLU A 68 8.88 3.62 6.94
C GLU A 68 10.31 3.09 6.79
N ARG A 69 10.58 2.29 5.75
CA ARG A 69 11.92 1.82 5.42
C ARG A 69 12.49 2.59 4.24
N THR A 70 13.81 2.56 4.14
CA THR A 70 14.55 3.21 3.04
C THR A 70 15.02 2.16 2.04
N VAL A 71 14.99 2.51 0.75
CA VAL A 71 15.63 1.81 -0.36
C VAL A 71 16.65 2.74 -0.98
N THR A 72 17.70 2.18 -1.62
CA THR A 72 18.74 2.98 -2.22
C THR A 72 18.71 2.81 -3.74
N LEU A 73 18.57 3.94 -4.44
CA LEU A 73 18.78 3.99 -5.88
C LEU A 73 20.26 4.28 -6.16
N LEU A 74 20.95 3.30 -6.73
CA LEU A 74 22.33 3.42 -7.19
C LEU A 74 22.33 3.92 -8.62
N MET A 75 23.08 4.97 -8.91
CA MET A 75 23.12 5.60 -10.23
C MET A 75 24.54 5.90 -10.64
N GLU A 76 24.93 5.50 -11.86
CA GLU A 76 26.22 5.83 -12.46
C GLU A 76 26.05 6.96 -13.47
N VAL A 77 26.37 8.18 -13.10
CA VAL A 77 26.22 9.37 -13.94
C VAL A 77 27.49 9.62 -14.77
N SER A 78 27.32 9.79 -16.07
CA SER A 78 28.41 10.12 -17.00
C SER A 78 27.92 11.09 -18.06
N ALA A 79 28.88 11.86 -18.62
CA ALA A 79 28.60 12.77 -19.72
C ALA A 79 29.62 12.59 -20.86
N ASN A 80 29.18 12.89 -22.08
CA ASN A 80 30.07 12.81 -23.28
C ASN A 80 31.16 13.88 -23.30
N ARG A 81 31.11 14.87 -22.41
CA ARG A 81 32.08 15.96 -22.25
C ARG A 81 32.09 16.52 -20.84
N ALA A 82 33.04 17.41 -20.53
CA ALA A 82 33.06 18.14 -19.26
C ALA A 82 31.79 18.94 -19.07
N VAL A 83 31.19 18.81 -17.88
CA VAL A 83 30.02 19.58 -17.42
C VAL A 83 30.36 20.15 -16.04
N GLU A 84 30.51 21.46 -15.94
CA GLU A 84 30.83 22.11 -14.66
C GLU A 84 29.64 22.16 -13.70
N HIS A 85 28.45 22.28 -14.25
CA HIS A 85 27.21 22.38 -13.48
C HIS A 85 26.16 21.46 -14.08
N LEU A 86 26.05 20.25 -13.53
CA LEU A 86 24.98 19.31 -13.82
C LEU A 86 24.03 19.26 -12.62
N GLU A 87 22.81 19.68 -12.85
CA GLU A 87 21.71 19.59 -11.91
C GLU A 87 20.90 18.32 -12.22
N LEU A 88 20.69 17.46 -11.23
CA LEU A 88 19.87 16.26 -11.33
C LEU A 88 18.67 16.43 -10.39
N VAL A 89 17.47 16.36 -10.94
CA VAL A 89 16.21 16.43 -10.19
C VAL A 89 15.55 15.07 -10.24
N PHE A 90 15.32 14.49 -9.08
CA PHE A 90 14.59 13.25 -8.94
C PHE A 90 13.11 13.56 -8.82
N ASP A 91 12.32 12.92 -9.68
CA ASP A 91 10.86 12.93 -9.60
C ASP A 91 10.46 11.74 -8.73
N ALA A 92 9.91 12.03 -7.57
CA ALA A 92 9.41 11.03 -6.62
C ALA A 92 7.91 11.19 -6.49
N ASP A 93 7.18 10.08 -6.58
CA ASP A 93 5.75 10.03 -6.30
C ASP A 93 5.45 10.47 -4.86
N GLU A 94 4.22 10.94 -4.61
CA GLU A 94 3.82 11.48 -3.29
C GLU A 94 4.03 10.51 -2.11
N GLY A 95 4.05 9.20 -2.38
CA GLY A 95 4.30 8.16 -1.37
C GLY A 95 5.78 7.89 -1.09
N LEU A 96 6.70 8.56 -1.77
CA LEU A 96 8.15 8.38 -1.64
C LEU A 96 8.80 9.71 -1.26
N ALA A 97 9.79 9.66 -0.37
CA ALA A 97 10.57 10.83 0.02
C ALA A 97 12.06 10.59 -0.23
N ALA A 98 12.65 11.33 -1.18
CA ALA A 98 14.09 11.31 -1.34
C ALA A 98 14.75 12.00 -0.13
N GLU A 99 15.67 11.29 0.53
CA GLU A 99 16.42 11.83 1.69
C GLU A 99 17.70 12.57 1.24
N ALA A 100 18.03 12.51 -0.06
CA ALA A 100 19.11 13.28 -0.66
C ALA A 100 18.67 14.70 -1.01
N PRO A 101 19.62 15.67 -1.10
CA PRO A 101 19.31 17.00 -1.64
C PRO A 101 18.68 16.89 -3.03
N ASN A 102 17.61 17.62 -3.26
CA ASN A 102 16.96 17.67 -4.57
C ASN A 102 16.76 19.14 -4.98
N PRO A 103 17.50 19.66 -5.99
CA PRO A 103 18.38 18.96 -6.93
C PRO A 103 19.77 18.57 -6.37
N ILE A 104 20.36 17.50 -6.93
CA ILE A 104 21.76 17.16 -6.72
C ILE A 104 22.60 17.92 -7.74
N LEU A 105 23.63 18.62 -7.27
CA LEU A 105 24.57 19.35 -8.10
C LEU A 105 25.88 18.59 -8.18
N ILE A 106 26.33 18.27 -9.41
CA ILE A 106 27.59 17.57 -9.63
C ILE A 106 28.42 18.24 -10.75
N HIS A 107 29.72 17.97 -10.69
CA HIS A 107 30.65 18.29 -11.73
C HIS A 107 31.17 17.00 -12.36
N LEU A 108 31.30 16.96 -13.69
CA LEU A 108 31.81 15.80 -14.41
C LEU A 108 32.95 16.24 -15.36
N SER A 109 34.07 15.55 -15.25
CA SER A 109 35.16 15.62 -16.25
C SER A 109 34.85 14.75 -17.48
N PRO A 110 35.50 14.96 -18.61
CA PRO A 110 35.27 14.13 -19.80
C PRO A 110 35.55 12.66 -19.53
N GLY A 111 34.56 11.78 -19.71
CA GLY A 111 34.68 10.35 -19.50
C GLY A 111 34.66 9.90 -18.03
N GLU A 112 34.51 10.84 -17.11
CA GLU A 112 34.30 10.51 -15.70
C GLU A 112 32.94 9.83 -15.51
N ARG A 113 32.94 8.80 -14.67
CA ARG A 113 31.73 8.13 -14.19
C ARG A 113 31.60 8.38 -12.69
N ARG A 114 30.51 8.87 -12.26
CA ARG A 114 30.25 9.18 -10.86
C ARG A 114 29.12 8.38 -10.33
N GLU A 115 29.39 7.61 -9.31
CA GLU A 115 28.37 6.86 -8.58
C GLU A 115 27.66 7.78 -7.59
N LEU A 116 26.35 7.73 -7.61
CA LEU A 116 25.46 8.44 -6.71
C LEU A 116 24.55 7.43 -6.01
N GLU A 117 24.46 7.57 -4.71
CA GLU A 117 23.51 6.83 -3.88
C GLU A 117 22.39 7.78 -3.48
N VAL A 118 21.16 7.44 -3.86
CA VAL A 118 19.98 8.23 -3.52
C VAL A 118 19.10 7.40 -2.59
N PRO A 119 19.17 7.66 -1.28
CA PRO A 119 18.28 7.02 -0.33
C PRO A 119 16.86 7.58 -0.48
N ILE A 120 15.89 6.67 -0.62
CA ILE A 120 14.48 6.96 -0.81
C ILE A 120 13.71 6.31 0.32
N ARG A 121 13.07 7.12 1.17
CA ARG A 121 12.19 6.62 2.22
C ARG A 121 10.82 6.29 1.65
N CYS A 122 10.33 5.11 1.93
CA CYS A 122 9.01 4.63 1.56
C CYS A 122 7.99 5.17 2.58
N ALA A 123 7.42 6.34 2.34
CA ALA A 123 6.52 7.00 3.28
C ALA A 123 5.10 6.42 3.27
N HIS A 124 4.67 5.83 2.15
CA HIS A 124 3.34 5.26 1.99
C HIS A 124 3.40 3.96 1.20
N TRP A 125 2.49 3.02 1.50
CA TRP A 125 2.34 1.78 0.75
C TRP A 125 1.82 2.05 -0.67
N GLY A 126 2.21 1.20 -1.61
CA GLY A 126 1.79 1.33 -3.01
C GLY A 126 2.79 0.72 -3.98
N THR A 127 2.49 0.86 -5.26
CA THR A 127 3.40 0.49 -6.34
C THR A 127 3.88 1.76 -7.02
N TYR A 128 5.19 1.97 -7.05
CA TYR A 128 5.82 3.19 -7.55
C TYR A 128 6.77 2.90 -8.71
N GLU A 129 6.92 3.86 -9.60
CA GLU A 129 7.99 3.86 -10.60
C GLU A 129 9.11 4.80 -10.14
N VAL A 130 10.30 4.24 -9.95
CA VAL A 130 11.46 4.94 -9.39
C VAL A 130 12.57 5.02 -10.42
N GLY A 131 13.32 6.12 -10.41
CA GLY A 131 14.52 6.29 -11.23
C GLY A 131 14.37 7.24 -12.40
N SER A 132 13.22 7.91 -12.53
CA SER A 132 13.11 9.04 -13.47
C SER A 132 13.90 10.24 -12.95
N VAL A 133 14.81 10.75 -13.79
CA VAL A 133 15.68 11.87 -13.45
C VAL A 133 15.59 12.91 -14.55
N VAL A 134 15.26 14.13 -14.18
CA VAL A 134 15.38 15.29 -15.04
C VAL A 134 16.75 15.91 -14.81
N TRP A 135 17.50 16.13 -15.86
CA TRP A 135 18.80 16.74 -15.75
C TRP A 135 18.88 18.04 -16.52
N ARG A 136 19.68 18.96 -15.98
CA ARG A 136 20.00 20.25 -16.58
C ARG A 136 21.50 20.50 -16.52
N ALA A 137 22.12 20.77 -17.69
CA ALA A 137 23.53 21.10 -17.79
C ALA A 137 23.70 22.48 -18.43
N ARG A 138 24.65 23.27 -17.89
CA ARG A 138 25.01 24.57 -18.47
C ARG A 138 26.35 24.47 -19.16
N ASP A 139 26.49 25.19 -20.29
CA ASP A 139 27.79 25.35 -20.91
C ASP A 139 28.73 26.21 -20.04
N PRO A 140 30.07 26.12 -20.21
CA PRO A 140 31.03 26.85 -19.39
C PRO A 140 30.84 28.37 -19.41
N PHE A 141 30.28 28.92 -20.48
CA PHE A 141 30.02 30.36 -20.60
C PHE A 141 28.63 30.76 -20.05
N GLY A 142 27.78 29.80 -19.77
CA GLY A 142 26.41 30.00 -19.33
C GLY A 142 25.51 30.61 -20.43
N LEU A 143 25.82 30.40 -21.69
CA LEU A 143 25.07 30.91 -22.83
C LEU A 143 23.99 29.94 -23.30
N PHE A 144 24.19 28.64 -23.03
CA PHE A 144 23.23 27.57 -23.37
C PHE A 144 22.92 26.71 -22.16
N VAL A 145 21.70 26.23 -22.13
CA VAL A 145 21.23 25.22 -21.18
C VAL A 145 20.77 24.02 -21.98
N TYR A 146 21.22 22.87 -21.57
CA TYR A 146 20.80 21.56 -22.10
C TYR A 146 19.96 20.87 -21.04
N GLU A 147 18.83 20.34 -21.44
CA GLU A 147 17.90 19.66 -20.56
C GLU A 147 17.50 18.31 -21.17
N GLY A 148 17.23 17.35 -20.32
CA GLY A 148 16.74 16.06 -20.74
C GLY A 148 16.20 15.26 -19.58
N THR A 149 15.47 14.19 -19.90
CA THR A 149 14.94 13.24 -18.96
C THR A 149 15.57 11.87 -19.22
N ILE A 150 15.99 11.22 -18.17
CA ILE A 150 16.42 9.82 -18.17
C ILE A 150 15.33 9.07 -17.44
N ALA A 151 14.60 8.24 -18.18
CA ALA A 151 13.60 7.35 -17.59
C ALA A 151 14.28 5.99 -17.35
N SER A 152 14.41 5.60 -16.10
CA SER A 152 14.75 4.24 -15.68
C SER A 152 13.54 3.71 -14.93
N GLY A 153 12.79 2.81 -15.55
CA GLY A 153 11.54 2.28 -14.97
C GLY A 153 11.81 1.15 -13.98
N HIS A 154 12.32 1.46 -12.80
CA HIS A 154 12.38 0.48 -11.71
C HIS A 154 11.05 0.48 -10.97
N ARG A 155 10.44 -0.71 -10.86
CA ARG A 155 9.18 -0.89 -10.14
C ARG A 155 9.48 -1.22 -8.68
N LEU A 156 9.09 -0.33 -7.78
CA LEU A 156 9.18 -0.50 -6.33
C LEU A 156 7.80 -0.81 -5.76
N LYS A 157 7.68 -1.94 -5.04
CA LYS A 157 6.50 -2.28 -4.25
C LYS A 157 6.76 -1.98 -2.79
N VAL A 158 6.03 -1.04 -2.24
CA VAL A 158 6.05 -0.71 -0.81
C VAL A 158 4.88 -1.38 -0.13
N TYR A 159 5.16 -2.32 0.74
CA TYR A 159 4.15 -3.06 1.49
C TYR A 159 3.74 -2.32 2.75
N PRO A 160 2.45 -2.37 3.11
CA PRO A 160 1.96 -1.70 4.32
C PRO A 160 2.62 -2.28 5.57
N HIS A 161 2.90 -1.42 6.53
CA HIS A 161 3.34 -1.87 7.85
C HIS A 161 2.18 -2.51 8.57
N GLY A 162 2.31 -3.78 8.94
CA GLY A 162 1.25 -4.56 9.57
C GLY A 162 1.34 -4.54 11.10
N ASP A 163 0.20 -4.31 11.76
CA ASP A 163 0.10 -4.51 13.21
C ASP A 163 0.20 -6.00 13.55
N THR A 164 0.86 -6.31 14.65
CA THR A 164 0.94 -7.69 15.15
C THR A 164 -0.20 -7.96 16.12
N LEU A 165 -1.14 -8.80 15.72
CA LEU A 165 -2.24 -9.22 16.59
C LEU A 165 -1.79 -10.34 17.54
N GLN A 166 -2.10 -10.20 18.84
CA GLN A 166 -1.70 -11.20 19.84
C GLN A 166 -2.65 -12.40 19.91
N ARG A 167 -3.94 -12.19 19.58
CA ARG A 167 -4.97 -13.22 19.70
C ARG A 167 -5.83 -13.32 18.47
N LEU A 168 -6.05 -14.55 18.03
CA LEU A 168 -6.86 -14.87 16.88
C LEU A 168 -8.35 -14.99 17.22
N LEU A 169 -9.20 -14.45 16.37
CA LEU A 169 -10.60 -14.85 16.30
C LEU A 169 -10.73 -16.10 15.44
N ARG A 170 -11.61 -17.01 15.86
CA ARG A 170 -11.87 -18.25 15.12
C ARG A 170 -13.34 -18.28 14.69
N PRO A 171 -13.68 -18.95 13.58
CA PRO A 171 -15.06 -19.21 13.20
C PRO A 171 -15.82 -19.93 14.31
N ILE A 172 -17.13 -19.76 14.36
CA ILE A 172 -18.00 -20.50 15.29
C ILE A 172 -17.94 -21.99 14.95
N GLU A 173 -17.97 -22.29 13.66
CA GLU A 173 -17.82 -23.63 13.12
C GLU A 173 -16.63 -23.68 12.17
N THR A 174 -15.74 -24.64 12.39
CA THR A 174 -14.57 -24.86 11.54
C THR A 174 -14.75 -26.10 10.70
N GLN A 175 -14.24 -26.10 9.48
CA GLN A 175 -14.24 -27.27 8.61
C GLN A 175 -13.14 -28.27 9.04
N ALA A 176 -13.43 -29.57 8.94
CA ALA A 176 -12.47 -30.60 9.30
C ALA A 176 -11.51 -30.86 8.11
N PHE A 177 -10.39 -30.16 8.09
CA PHE A 177 -9.28 -30.40 7.17
C PHE A 177 -8.00 -30.64 7.99
N SER A 178 -7.00 -31.29 7.41
CA SER A 178 -5.70 -31.45 8.08
C SER A 178 -4.98 -30.11 8.18
N GLY A 179 -4.89 -29.56 9.37
CA GLY A 179 -4.27 -28.27 9.68
C GLY A 179 -3.74 -28.21 11.10
N ASN A 180 -3.13 -27.10 11.47
CA ASN A 180 -2.41 -26.96 12.74
C ASN A 180 -3.28 -26.46 13.91
N GLN A 181 -4.57 -26.20 13.69
CA GLN A 181 -5.46 -25.78 14.77
C GLN A 181 -6.21 -26.96 15.37
N VAL A 182 -6.13 -27.06 16.69
CA VAL A 182 -6.82 -28.08 17.45
C VAL A 182 -8.24 -27.67 17.70
N ALA A 183 -9.21 -28.36 17.13
CA ALA A 183 -10.61 -28.13 17.45
C ALA A 183 -10.94 -28.71 18.82
N ARG A 184 -11.81 -28.05 19.58
CA ARG A 184 -12.29 -28.58 20.87
C ARG A 184 -13.21 -29.80 20.74
N SER A 185 -13.68 -30.12 19.50
CA SER A 185 -14.45 -31.34 19.25
C SER A 185 -13.51 -32.53 19.00
N ARG A 186 -13.85 -33.70 19.49
CA ARG A 186 -13.11 -34.95 19.26
C ARG A 186 -13.32 -35.44 17.83
N GLY A 187 -12.27 -35.91 17.16
CA GLY A 187 -12.37 -36.36 15.76
C GLY A 187 -11.04 -36.90 15.18
N GLU A 188 -10.96 -36.97 13.87
CA GLU A 188 -9.78 -37.48 13.14
C GLU A 188 -8.72 -36.39 12.95
N GLY A 189 -7.63 -36.41 13.73
CA GLY A 189 -6.50 -35.51 13.63
C GLY A 189 -5.22 -36.15 14.14
N ILE A 190 -4.14 -35.36 14.21
CA ILE A 190 -2.82 -35.84 14.64
C ILE A 190 -2.55 -35.58 16.13
N GLU A 191 -3.16 -34.51 16.68
CA GLU A 191 -2.95 -34.17 18.10
C GLU A 191 -3.71 -35.10 19.05
N PHE A 192 -3.00 -35.63 20.01
CA PHE A 192 -3.56 -36.47 21.05
C PHE A 192 -4.56 -35.67 21.91
N ALA A 193 -5.79 -36.17 22.00
CA ALA A 193 -6.84 -35.59 22.83
C ALA A 193 -6.99 -36.35 24.17
N ASP A 194 -7.20 -37.66 24.11
CA ASP A 194 -7.46 -38.49 25.26
C ASP A 194 -7.25 -39.99 24.92
N LEU A 195 -7.32 -40.81 25.93
CA LEU A 195 -7.37 -42.27 25.80
C LEU A 195 -8.78 -42.77 26.19
N ARG A 196 -9.41 -43.53 25.30
CA ARG A 196 -10.67 -44.21 25.62
C ARG A 196 -10.63 -45.69 25.29
N PRO A 197 -11.53 -46.49 25.88
CA PRO A 197 -11.68 -47.88 25.51
C PRO A 197 -12.03 -48.01 24.01
N PHE A 198 -11.52 -49.09 23.41
CA PHE A 198 -11.82 -49.48 22.04
C PHE A 198 -13.31 -49.82 21.88
N THR A 199 -13.97 -49.28 20.88
CA THR A 199 -15.35 -49.60 20.54
C THR A 199 -15.45 -50.15 19.11
N TYR A 200 -16.51 -50.91 18.85
CA TYR A 200 -16.74 -51.45 17.51
C TYR A 200 -16.83 -50.33 16.46
N GLY A 201 -15.99 -50.44 15.44
CA GLY A 201 -15.84 -49.41 14.40
C GLY A 201 -14.55 -48.59 14.48
N ASP A 202 -13.79 -48.72 15.56
CA ASP A 202 -12.49 -48.07 15.69
C ASP A 202 -11.43 -48.70 14.82
N GLN A 203 -10.53 -47.89 14.31
CA GLN A 203 -9.42 -48.40 13.48
C GLN A 203 -8.31 -48.97 14.36
N VAL A 204 -7.90 -50.21 14.09
CA VAL A 204 -6.83 -50.91 14.83
C VAL A 204 -5.50 -50.14 14.84
N ARG A 205 -5.21 -49.36 13.81
CA ARG A 205 -4.01 -48.49 13.74
C ARG A 205 -3.96 -47.40 14.81
N ARG A 206 -5.09 -47.07 15.47
CA ARG A 206 -5.20 -46.07 16.53
C ARG A 206 -5.08 -46.67 17.92
N VAL A 207 -4.93 -47.97 18.04
CA VAL A 207 -4.78 -48.64 19.31
C VAL A 207 -3.47 -48.22 19.96
N ASN A 208 -3.56 -47.74 21.19
CA ASN A 208 -2.41 -47.45 22.03
C ASN A 208 -1.96 -48.74 22.75
N TRP A 209 -1.07 -49.46 22.15
CA TRP A 209 -0.59 -50.74 22.67
C TRP A 209 0.05 -50.63 24.07
N ARG A 210 0.62 -49.48 24.41
CA ARG A 210 1.20 -49.24 25.74
C ARG A 210 0.13 -49.07 26.83
N ALA A 211 -0.94 -48.37 26.52
CA ALA A 211 -2.10 -48.21 27.40
C ALA A 211 -2.87 -49.52 27.52
N THR A 212 -3.08 -50.25 26.42
CA THR A 212 -3.69 -51.57 26.32
C THR A 212 -2.95 -52.56 27.22
N ALA A 213 -1.64 -52.63 27.10
CA ALA A 213 -0.82 -53.56 27.92
C ALA A 213 -0.90 -53.26 29.45
N ARG A 214 -1.10 -52.02 29.84
CA ARG A 214 -1.24 -51.62 31.25
C ARG A 214 -2.62 -51.88 31.85
N ARG A 215 -3.66 -51.79 31.00
CA ARG A 215 -5.06 -51.82 31.46
C ARG A 215 -5.75 -53.13 31.15
N GLY A 216 -5.14 -54.00 30.36
CA GLY A 216 -5.68 -55.33 30.04
C GLY A 216 -6.80 -55.34 29.00
N GLU A 217 -7.21 -54.17 28.53
CA GLU A 217 -8.26 -53.96 27.50
C GLU A 217 -7.74 -53.06 26.40
N PRO A 218 -8.20 -53.24 25.15
CA PRO A 218 -7.80 -52.34 24.05
C PRO A 218 -8.20 -50.89 24.27
N TRP A 219 -7.22 -49.98 24.21
CA TRP A 219 -7.39 -48.54 24.34
C TRP A 219 -6.97 -47.83 23.05
N VAL A 220 -7.75 -46.81 22.65
CA VAL A 220 -7.53 -46.05 21.44
C VAL A 220 -7.10 -44.62 21.79
N ASN A 221 -6.11 -44.12 21.04
CA ASN A 221 -5.82 -42.70 21.07
C ASN A 221 -6.97 -41.94 20.40
N GLU A 222 -7.61 -41.11 21.16
CA GLU A 222 -8.54 -40.11 20.62
C GLU A 222 -7.75 -38.85 20.26
N THR A 223 -7.98 -38.35 19.09
CA THR A 223 -7.26 -37.16 18.56
C THR A 223 -8.21 -36.02 18.34
N HIS A 224 -7.72 -34.80 18.48
CA HIS A 224 -8.45 -33.64 18.04
C HIS A 224 -8.32 -33.48 16.52
N PRO A 225 -9.42 -33.27 15.79
CA PRO A 225 -9.32 -32.97 14.37
C PRO A 225 -8.56 -31.64 14.20
N GLU A 226 -7.54 -31.67 13.36
CA GLU A 226 -6.93 -30.44 12.87
C GLU A 226 -7.92 -29.73 11.96
N ARG A 227 -8.22 -28.48 12.26
CA ARG A 227 -9.15 -27.68 11.47
C ARG A 227 -8.49 -26.39 11.09
N ASN A 228 -8.35 -26.16 9.81
CA ASN A 228 -8.04 -24.87 9.25
C ASN A 228 -9.33 -24.06 9.17
N SER A 229 -9.29 -22.85 9.66
CA SER A 229 -10.40 -21.92 9.50
C SER A 229 -10.31 -21.26 8.12
N ASP A 230 -11.45 -21.15 7.46
CA ASP A 230 -11.58 -20.30 6.29
C ASP A 230 -11.85 -18.87 6.76
N ILE A 231 -10.87 -18.02 6.57
CA ILE A 231 -10.92 -16.59 6.91
C ILE A 231 -11.05 -15.80 5.62
N VAL A 232 -12.00 -14.92 5.55
CA VAL A 232 -12.15 -13.97 4.44
C VAL A 232 -12.00 -12.56 4.98
N ILE A 233 -11.03 -11.86 4.46
CA ILE A 233 -10.86 -10.43 4.68
C ILE A 233 -11.69 -9.71 3.64
N PHE A 234 -12.65 -8.91 4.10
CA PHE A 234 -13.45 -8.05 3.25
C PHE A 234 -12.98 -6.61 3.45
N LEU A 235 -12.50 -5.96 2.40
CA LEU A 235 -12.08 -4.57 2.41
C LEU A 235 -13.06 -3.74 1.60
N ASP A 236 -13.69 -2.77 2.25
CA ASP A 236 -14.57 -1.79 1.62
C ASP A 236 -13.73 -0.71 0.93
N THR A 237 -13.91 -0.61 -0.39
CA THR A 237 -13.24 0.38 -1.25
C THR A 237 -14.25 1.26 -2.01
N PHE A 238 -15.48 1.44 -1.50
CA PHE A 238 -16.50 2.34 -2.07
C PHE A 238 -16.25 3.80 -1.73
N ALA A 239 -15.93 4.07 -0.48
CA ALA A 239 -15.73 5.41 0.03
C ALA A 239 -14.72 5.44 1.17
N GLU A 240 -13.99 6.51 1.29
CA GLU A 240 -13.10 6.76 2.42
C GLU A 240 -13.32 8.15 3.03
N ALA A 241 -12.98 8.28 4.29
CA ALA A 241 -12.69 9.57 4.92
C ALA A 241 -11.18 9.74 4.95
N ARG A 242 -10.68 10.90 4.48
CA ARG A 242 -9.25 11.12 4.25
C ARG A 242 -8.79 12.49 4.77
N ARG A 243 -7.58 12.51 5.30
CA ARG A 243 -6.73 13.68 5.52
C ARG A 243 -5.58 13.66 4.49
N PRO A 244 -4.79 14.73 4.34
CA PRO A 244 -3.73 14.78 3.32
C PRO A 244 -2.74 13.60 3.38
N ASP A 245 -2.46 13.10 4.55
CA ASP A 245 -1.44 12.09 4.84
C ASP A 245 -2.00 10.69 5.15
N LEU A 246 -3.28 10.56 5.43
CA LEU A 246 -3.88 9.31 5.88
C LEU A 246 -5.38 9.23 5.56
N GLY A 247 -5.84 8.07 5.12
CA GLY A 247 -7.26 7.76 4.89
C GLY A 247 -7.73 6.54 5.67
N THR A 248 -9.03 6.35 5.74
CA THR A 248 -9.61 5.12 6.31
C THR A 248 -9.26 3.90 5.48
N LEU A 249 -9.02 4.05 4.17
CA LEU A 249 -8.52 2.97 3.32
C LEU A 249 -7.12 2.53 3.75
N ASP A 250 -6.21 3.48 4.01
CA ASP A 250 -4.84 3.19 4.44
C ASP A 250 -4.82 2.35 5.73
N ILE A 251 -5.65 2.74 6.67
CA ILE A 251 -5.85 2.01 7.93
C ILE A 251 -6.39 0.60 7.65
N GLY A 252 -7.39 0.49 6.77
CA GLY A 252 -7.99 -0.78 6.38
C GLY A 252 -7.01 -1.73 5.70
N VAL A 253 -6.17 -1.23 4.79
CA VAL A 253 -5.13 -2.00 4.09
C VAL A 253 -4.08 -2.52 5.08
N ARG A 254 -3.59 -1.67 6.00
CA ARG A 254 -2.66 -2.08 7.06
C ARG A 254 -3.24 -3.17 7.97
N ALA A 255 -4.49 -2.99 8.39
CA ALA A 255 -5.20 -3.97 9.20
C ALA A 255 -5.43 -5.29 8.46
N ALA A 256 -5.84 -5.25 7.20
CA ALA A 256 -6.02 -6.42 6.34
C ALA A 256 -4.72 -7.20 6.14
N ALA A 257 -3.61 -6.50 5.86
CA ALA A 257 -2.29 -7.12 5.71
C ALA A 257 -1.82 -7.79 7.00
N SER A 258 -1.99 -7.12 8.16
CA SER A 258 -1.66 -7.65 9.48
C SER A 258 -2.45 -8.92 9.80
N LEU A 259 -3.76 -8.87 9.57
CA LEU A 259 -4.65 -10.00 9.83
C LEU A 259 -4.31 -11.19 8.94
N ALA A 260 -4.06 -10.94 7.64
CA ALA A 260 -3.64 -11.97 6.69
C ALA A 260 -2.33 -12.65 7.12
N ALA A 261 -1.31 -11.85 7.47
CA ALA A 261 -0.02 -12.36 7.90
C ALA A 261 -0.15 -13.24 9.15
N LEU A 262 -1.00 -12.85 10.08
CA LEU A 262 -1.19 -13.57 11.33
C LEU A 262 -1.88 -14.92 11.12
N TYR A 263 -3.04 -14.94 10.46
CA TYR A 263 -3.79 -16.16 10.22
C TYR A 263 -3.05 -17.15 9.31
N LEU A 264 -2.33 -16.65 8.29
CA LEU A 264 -1.51 -17.51 7.43
C LEU A 264 -0.31 -18.12 8.19
N ARG A 265 0.26 -17.42 9.16
CA ARG A 265 1.29 -17.95 10.05
C ARG A 265 0.75 -19.09 10.93
N GLU A 266 -0.49 -18.98 11.39
CA GLU A 266 -1.21 -20.03 12.11
C GLU A 266 -1.69 -21.17 11.18
N LYS A 267 -1.32 -21.12 9.89
CA LYS A 267 -1.70 -22.08 8.85
C LYS A 267 -3.20 -22.12 8.52
N ASP A 268 -3.95 -21.10 8.90
CA ASP A 268 -5.32 -20.92 8.42
C ASP A 268 -5.35 -20.60 6.92
N ARG A 269 -6.49 -20.78 6.30
CA ARG A 269 -6.73 -20.45 4.91
C ARG A 269 -7.33 -19.05 4.83
N VAL A 270 -6.65 -18.14 4.16
CA VAL A 270 -7.07 -16.74 4.08
C VAL A 270 -7.38 -16.36 2.65
N GLY A 271 -8.50 -15.70 2.45
CA GLY A 271 -8.91 -15.07 1.20
C GLY A 271 -9.11 -13.57 1.39
N LEU A 272 -9.17 -12.84 0.30
CA LEU A 272 -9.44 -11.40 0.27
C LEU A 272 -10.61 -11.10 -0.66
N VAL A 273 -11.44 -10.17 -0.27
CA VAL A 273 -12.46 -9.54 -1.13
C VAL A 273 -12.28 -8.04 -0.99
N SER A 274 -11.88 -7.36 -2.04
CA SER A 274 -11.95 -5.90 -2.15
C SER A 274 -13.23 -5.55 -2.89
N PHE A 275 -14.14 -4.83 -2.22
CA PHE A 275 -15.47 -4.53 -2.71
C PHE A 275 -15.67 -3.02 -2.78
N GLY A 276 -15.81 -2.51 -4.01
CA GLY A 276 -15.90 -1.09 -4.29
C GLY A 276 -16.31 -0.83 -5.72
N GLY A 277 -15.68 0.13 -6.39
CA GLY A 277 -15.88 0.38 -7.83
C GLY A 277 -15.54 -0.83 -8.70
N VAL A 278 -14.65 -1.71 -8.22
CA VAL A 278 -14.32 -3.01 -8.81
C VAL A 278 -14.41 -4.07 -7.71
N LEU A 279 -14.95 -5.24 -8.05
CA LEU A 279 -14.94 -6.40 -7.17
C LEU A 279 -13.71 -7.27 -7.49
N ASN A 280 -12.75 -7.29 -6.59
CA ASN A 280 -11.61 -8.19 -6.64
C ASN A 280 -11.69 -9.23 -5.53
N TRP A 281 -11.38 -10.49 -5.85
CA TRP A 281 -11.33 -11.52 -4.81
C TRP A 281 -10.20 -12.51 -5.03
N LEU A 282 -9.61 -12.92 -3.93
CA LEU A 282 -8.66 -14.02 -3.86
C LEU A 282 -9.29 -15.16 -3.07
N THR A 283 -9.31 -16.34 -3.67
CA THR A 283 -9.82 -17.54 -3.01
C THR A 283 -8.98 -17.90 -1.79
N VAL A 284 -9.62 -18.52 -0.78
CA VAL A 284 -8.96 -18.93 0.44
C VAL A 284 -7.92 -20.01 0.18
N THR A 285 -6.67 -19.73 0.48
CA THR A 285 -5.58 -20.70 0.49
C THR A 285 -4.63 -20.40 1.66
N SER A 286 -3.72 -21.32 1.96
CA SER A 286 -2.73 -21.18 3.02
C SER A 286 -1.32 -21.01 2.46
N GLY A 287 -0.39 -20.61 3.34
CA GLY A 287 1.03 -20.54 3.02
C GLY A 287 1.52 -19.14 2.61
N THR A 288 2.85 -19.00 2.55
CA THR A 288 3.52 -17.70 2.32
C THR A 288 3.19 -17.10 0.96
N ALA A 289 3.02 -17.93 -0.08
CA ALA A 289 2.64 -17.45 -1.41
C ALA A 289 1.29 -16.72 -1.40
N GLN A 290 0.34 -17.18 -0.58
CA GLN A 290 -0.95 -16.51 -0.44
C GLN A 290 -0.81 -15.15 0.25
N LEU A 291 0.09 -15.02 1.22
CA LEU A 291 0.37 -13.73 1.86
C LEU A 291 0.82 -12.69 0.82
N TYR A 292 1.79 -13.05 -0.03
CA TYR A 292 2.25 -12.13 -1.08
C TYR A 292 1.14 -11.78 -2.08
N ARG A 293 0.29 -12.74 -2.44
CA ARG A 293 -0.86 -12.47 -3.34
C ARG A 293 -1.86 -11.51 -2.71
N ILE A 294 -2.14 -11.69 -1.41
CA ILE A 294 -3.04 -10.79 -0.67
C ILE A 294 -2.44 -9.39 -0.59
N VAL A 295 -1.17 -9.29 -0.18
CA VAL A 295 -0.52 -7.98 -0.05
C VAL A 295 -0.38 -7.30 -1.41
N ASP A 296 0.02 -8.01 -2.47
CA ASP A 296 0.06 -7.46 -3.83
C ASP A 296 -1.33 -6.95 -4.28
N SER A 297 -2.40 -7.70 -3.98
CA SER A 297 -3.77 -7.25 -4.29
C SER A 297 -4.21 -6.03 -3.46
N LEU A 298 -3.71 -5.91 -2.23
CA LEU A 298 -3.97 -4.74 -1.39
C LEU A 298 -3.27 -3.49 -1.91
N LEU A 299 -2.08 -3.61 -2.54
CA LEU A 299 -1.39 -2.47 -3.16
C LEU A 299 -2.17 -1.87 -4.34
N ASP A 300 -3.01 -2.67 -4.99
CA ASP A 300 -3.87 -2.23 -6.10
C ASP A 300 -5.25 -1.74 -5.61
N SER A 301 -5.44 -1.61 -4.28
CA SER A 301 -6.71 -1.14 -3.70
C SER A 301 -6.80 0.37 -3.77
N GLU A 302 -7.80 0.87 -4.46
CA GLU A 302 -8.07 2.30 -4.61
C GLU A 302 -9.58 2.58 -4.57
N ILE A 303 -9.93 3.81 -4.21
CA ILE A 303 -11.31 4.28 -4.27
C ILE A 303 -11.63 4.73 -5.69
N LEU A 304 -12.33 3.88 -6.42
CA LEU A 304 -12.79 4.19 -7.77
C LEU A 304 -14.21 4.74 -7.73
N LEU A 305 -14.38 6.00 -8.06
CA LEU A 305 -15.68 6.63 -8.25
C LEU A 305 -16.30 6.17 -9.59
N SER A 306 -16.69 4.89 -9.64
CA SER A 306 -17.32 4.33 -10.82
C SER A 306 -18.83 4.37 -10.69
N TYR A 307 -19.48 5.13 -11.59
CA TYR A 307 -20.94 5.12 -11.74
C TYR A 307 -21.48 3.91 -12.51
N ALA A 308 -20.59 3.04 -13.02
CA ALA A 308 -20.98 1.94 -13.90
C ALA A 308 -21.68 0.77 -13.17
N TRP A 309 -21.57 0.69 -11.85
CA TRP A 309 -22.03 -0.46 -11.07
C TRP A 309 -23.23 -0.13 -10.19
N LYS A 310 -24.29 0.42 -10.78
CA LYS A 310 -25.54 0.70 -10.02
C LYS A 310 -26.23 -0.54 -9.44
N ASP A 311 -25.93 -1.74 -9.94
CA ASP A 311 -26.64 -2.98 -9.62
C ASP A 311 -25.79 -4.05 -8.90
N LEU A 312 -24.57 -3.72 -8.43
CA LEU A 312 -23.73 -4.66 -7.68
C LEU A 312 -23.96 -4.55 -6.17
N ASP A 313 -25.20 -4.77 -5.76
CA ASP A 313 -25.54 -4.83 -4.33
C ASP A 313 -25.21 -6.19 -3.70
N VAL A 314 -24.70 -7.15 -4.48
CA VAL A 314 -24.60 -8.54 -4.03
C VAL A 314 -23.25 -9.16 -4.43
N ILE A 315 -22.52 -9.64 -3.42
CA ILE A 315 -21.32 -10.48 -3.66
C ILE A 315 -21.79 -11.81 -4.27
N PRO A 316 -21.18 -12.25 -5.40
CA PRO A 316 -21.58 -13.49 -6.07
C PRO A 316 -21.56 -14.69 -5.10
N PRO A 317 -22.57 -15.61 -5.14
CA PRO A 317 -22.71 -16.67 -4.14
C PRO A 317 -21.53 -17.62 -4.00
N ARG A 318 -20.70 -17.76 -5.04
CA ARG A 318 -19.56 -18.69 -5.06
C ARG A 318 -18.21 -18.04 -4.76
N THR A 319 -18.18 -16.76 -4.46
CA THR A 319 -16.94 -16.02 -4.16
C THR A 319 -16.34 -16.43 -2.82
N LEU A 320 -17.19 -16.81 -1.87
CA LEU A 320 -16.79 -17.14 -0.52
C LEU A 320 -17.04 -18.61 -0.19
N PRO A 321 -16.15 -19.28 0.55
CA PRO A 321 -16.42 -20.63 1.04
C PRO A 321 -17.56 -20.61 2.06
N PRO A 322 -18.39 -21.65 2.10
CA PRO A 322 -19.50 -21.73 3.07
C PRO A 322 -18.99 -21.67 4.51
N ARG A 323 -19.67 -20.91 5.36
CA ARG A 323 -19.34 -20.76 6.79
C ARG A 323 -17.96 -20.15 7.10
N ALA A 324 -17.37 -19.44 6.14
CA ALA A 324 -16.15 -18.67 6.40
C ALA A 324 -16.40 -17.61 7.50
N LEU A 325 -15.36 -17.32 8.28
CA LEU A 325 -15.33 -16.14 9.13
C LEU A 325 -14.93 -14.95 8.26
N VAL A 326 -15.82 -13.97 8.14
CA VAL A 326 -15.60 -12.74 7.37
C VAL A 326 -15.23 -11.62 8.34
N PHE A 327 -14.04 -11.06 8.16
CA PHE A 327 -13.62 -9.81 8.79
C PHE A 327 -13.83 -8.68 7.80
N ALA A 328 -14.80 -7.83 8.03
CA ALA A 328 -15.09 -6.69 7.18
C ALA A 328 -14.46 -5.42 7.75
N PHE A 329 -13.53 -4.84 7.02
CA PHE A 329 -12.95 -3.53 7.29
C PHE A 329 -13.69 -2.50 6.43
N SER A 330 -14.47 -1.63 7.07
CA SER A 330 -15.32 -0.66 6.37
C SER A 330 -15.47 0.62 7.19
N PRO A 331 -15.41 1.80 6.58
CA PRO A 331 -15.79 3.04 7.23
C PRO A 331 -17.32 3.19 7.33
N LEU A 332 -18.11 2.27 6.73
CA LEU A 332 -19.57 2.28 6.68
C LEU A 332 -20.13 3.63 6.16
N LEU A 333 -19.51 4.18 5.13
CA LEU A 333 -19.90 5.45 4.51
C LEU A 333 -20.81 5.27 3.30
N ASP A 334 -20.75 4.11 2.64
CA ASP A 334 -21.51 3.80 1.45
C ASP A 334 -22.60 2.74 1.73
N GLU A 335 -23.84 3.01 1.28
CA GLU A 335 -24.97 2.10 1.50
C GLU A 335 -24.81 0.74 0.81
N ARG A 336 -24.04 0.68 -0.29
CA ARG A 336 -23.77 -0.57 -1.02
C ARG A 336 -22.91 -1.51 -0.19
N ALA A 337 -21.86 -0.99 0.46
CA ALA A 337 -21.04 -1.77 1.38
C ALA A 337 -21.89 -2.28 2.55
N ILE A 338 -22.72 -1.41 3.12
CA ILE A 338 -23.65 -1.76 4.21
C ILE A 338 -24.61 -2.86 3.78
N GLY A 339 -25.20 -2.73 2.59
CA GLY A 339 -26.12 -3.72 2.01
C GLY A 339 -25.43 -5.08 1.79
N ALA A 340 -24.22 -5.09 1.22
CA ALA A 340 -23.45 -6.31 0.98
C ALA A 340 -23.09 -7.05 2.28
N LEU A 341 -22.72 -6.34 3.34
CA LEU A 341 -22.43 -6.94 4.64
C LEU A 341 -23.68 -7.56 5.28
N LEU A 342 -24.83 -6.89 5.17
CA LEU A 342 -26.10 -7.43 5.65
C LEU A 342 -26.52 -8.69 4.87
N ASP A 343 -26.30 -8.70 3.56
CA ASP A 343 -26.54 -9.87 2.71
C ASP A 343 -25.64 -11.06 3.08
N LEU A 344 -24.35 -10.84 3.33
CA LEU A 344 -23.45 -11.88 3.83
C LEU A 344 -23.98 -12.49 5.13
N ARG A 345 -24.47 -11.66 6.05
CA ARG A 345 -25.06 -12.14 7.29
C ARG A 345 -26.33 -12.94 7.05
N ALA A 346 -27.20 -12.49 6.15
CA ALA A 346 -28.43 -13.19 5.78
C ALA A 346 -28.15 -14.57 5.15
N ARG A 347 -27.07 -14.70 4.42
CA ARG A 347 -26.57 -15.99 3.86
C ARG A 347 -25.95 -16.91 4.91
N GLY A 348 -25.83 -16.50 6.17
CA GLY A 348 -25.34 -17.32 7.27
C GLY A 348 -23.83 -17.31 7.49
N PHE A 349 -23.11 -16.37 6.86
CA PHE A 349 -21.69 -16.19 7.15
C PHE A 349 -21.46 -15.69 8.58
N ASP A 350 -20.36 -16.13 9.18
CA ASP A 350 -19.92 -15.63 10.49
C ASP A 350 -19.18 -14.30 10.27
N LEU A 351 -19.90 -13.19 10.45
CA LEU A 351 -19.44 -11.84 10.13
C LEU A 351 -19.01 -11.09 11.38
N ALA A 352 -17.86 -10.43 11.29
CA ALA A 352 -17.40 -9.41 12.24
C ALA A 352 -17.04 -8.14 11.45
N VAL A 353 -17.65 -7.02 11.81
CA VAL A 353 -17.39 -5.73 11.17
C VAL A 353 -16.46 -4.91 12.05
N ILE A 354 -15.33 -4.51 11.50
CA ILE A 354 -14.39 -3.57 12.10
C ILE A 354 -14.63 -2.23 11.40
N GLU A 355 -15.32 -1.36 12.10
CA GLU A 355 -15.61 -0.02 11.58
C GLU A 355 -14.37 0.85 11.68
N LEU A 356 -13.84 1.25 10.51
CA LEU A 356 -12.73 2.19 10.39
C LEU A 356 -13.27 3.59 10.67
N SER A 357 -13.07 4.08 11.91
CA SER A 357 -13.73 5.29 12.37
C SER A 357 -13.44 6.51 11.52
N PRO A 358 -14.44 7.09 10.85
CA PRO A 358 -14.26 8.31 10.08
C PRO A 358 -14.25 9.58 10.94
N TYR A 359 -14.52 9.49 12.23
CA TYR A 359 -14.66 10.66 13.10
C TYR A 359 -13.38 11.49 13.24
N SER A 360 -12.21 10.84 13.21
CA SER A 360 -10.93 11.54 13.26
C SER A 360 -10.59 12.28 11.96
N PHE A 361 -11.29 11.97 10.87
CA PHE A 361 -11.07 12.54 9.54
C PHE A 361 -12.06 13.65 9.19
N VAL A 362 -13.21 13.69 9.86
CA VAL A 362 -14.28 14.64 9.59
C VAL A 362 -14.37 15.63 10.76
N PRO A 363 -14.06 16.93 10.55
CA PRO A 363 -14.20 17.93 11.61
C PRO A 363 -15.66 18.17 11.97
N GLU A 364 -15.93 18.57 13.20
CA GLU A 364 -17.29 18.87 13.68
C GLU A 364 -17.96 20.06 12.99
N GLY A 365 -17.19 20.83 12.22
CA GLY A 365 -17.64 22.04 11.53
C GLY A 365 -17.54 23.31 12.39
N GLU A 366 -17.39 24.44 11.73
CA GLU A 366 -17.21 25.75 12.37
C GLU A 366 -18.57 26.46 12.60
N THR A 367 -19.51 26.27 11.69
CA THR A 367 -20.85 26.87 11.77
C THR A 367 -21.82 26.03 12.60
N GLU A 368 -22.88 26.64 13.11
CA GLU A 368 -23.93 25.97 13.85
C GLU A 368 -24.64 24.90 13.00
N LEU A 369 -24.84 25.19 11.71
CA LEU A 369 -25.45 24.26 10.76
C LEU A 369 -24.57 23.03 10.52
N GLU A 370 -23.27 23.21 10.35
CA GLU A 370 -22.33 22.10 10.20
C GLU A 370 -22.25 21.22 11.44
N ARG A 371 -22.25 21.83 12.63
CA ARG A 371 -22.30 21.09 13.89
C ARG A 371 -23.58 20.31 14.06
N LEU A 372 -24.72 20.86 13.61
CA LEU A 372 -25.99 20.14 13.61
C LEU A 372 -25.95 18.96 12.62
N ALA A 373 -25.47 19.17 11.41
CA ALA A 373 -25.30 18.12 10.41
C ALA A 373 -24.40 17.00 10.92
N TYR A 374 -23.28 17.34 11.58
CA TYR A 374 -22.36 16.37 12.18
C TYR A 374 -23.04 15.54 13.29
N ARG A 375 -23.87 16.17 14.13
CA ARG A 375 -24.65 15.45 15.17
C ARG A 375 -25.65 14.49 14.55
N LEU A 376 -26.38 14.92 13.52
CA LEU A 376 -27.35 14.06 12.80
C LEU A 376 -26.64 12.87 12.15
N TRP A 377 -25.51 13.12 11.51
CA TRP A 377 -24.69 12.05 10.94
C TRP A 377 -24.22 11.04 11.99
N ARG A 378 -23.78 11.49 13.16
CA ARG A 378 -23.43 10.60 14.28
C ARG A 378 -24.61 9.74 14.73
N LEU A 379 -25.80 10.33 14.90
CA LEU A 379 -27.00 9.61 15.26
C LEU A 379 -27.39 8.53 14.24
N GLN A 380 -27.24 8.82 12.94
CA GLN A 380 -27.46 7.83 11.88
C GLN A 380 -26.49 6.65 11.99
N ARG A 381 -25.22 6.89 12.31
CA ARG A 381 -24.23 5.83 12.53
C ARG A 381 -24.54 4.99 13.76
N ASP A 382 -24.95 5.60 14.85
CA ASP A 382 -25.34 4.88 16.07
C ASP A 382 -26.59 3.99 15.81
N ALA A 383 -27.56 4.50 15.04
CA ALA A 383 -28.70 3.71 14.60
C ALA A 383 -28.29 2.51 13.73
N LEU A 384 -27.34 2.70 12.83
CA LEU A 384 -26.78 1.63 12.00
C LEU A 384 -26.10 0.56 12.85
N ARG A 385 -25.25 0.95 13.82
CA ARG A 385 -24.60 0.03 14.76
C ARG A 385 -25.64 -0.79 15.55
N THR A 386 -26.70 -0.14 16.03
CA THR A 386 -27.80 -0.80 16.72
C THR A 386 -28.49 -1.84 15.82
N LYS A 387 -28.74 -1.50 14.57
CA LYS A 387 -29.32 -2.42 13.57
C LYS A 387 -28.45 -3.68 13.39
N TYR A 388 -27.13 -3.54 13.21
CA TYR A 388 -26.23 -4.69 13.09
C TYR A 388 -26.19 -5.53 14.38
N ALA A 389 -26.14 -4.87 15.55
CA ALA A 389 -26.15 -5.57 16.83
C ALA A 389 -27.40 -6.41 17.00
N SER A 390 -28.61 -5.91 16.58
CA SER A 390 -29.84 -6.67 16.61
C SER A 390 -29.85 -7.91 15.73
N LEU A 391 -29.06 -7.90 14.64
CA LEU A 391 -28.83 -9.05 13.74
C LEU A 391 -27.74 -10.01 14.25
N GLY A 392 -27.16 -9.73 15.42
CA GLY A 392 -26.10 -10.52 16.03
C GLY A 392 -24.76 -10.39 15.31
N VAL A 393 -24.51 -9.26 14.63
CA VAL A 393 -23.24 -8.93 14.01
C VAL A 393 -22.48 -7.98 14.93
N PRO A 394 -21.27 -8.36 15.43
CA PRO A 394 -20.43 -7.43 16.15
C PRO A 394 -19.95 -6.33 15.20
N ILE A 395 -20.17 -5.07 15.58
CA ILE A 395 -19.46 -3.92 15.03
C ILE A 395 -18.58 -3.38 16.13
N VAL A 396 -17.29 -3.33 15.86
CA VAL A 396 -16.30 -2.73 16.73
C VAL A 396 -15.69 -1.54 16.01
N GLU A 397 -15.77 -0.37 16.63
CA GLU A 397 -15.16 0.83 16.09
C GLU A 397 -13.66 0.80 16.33
N TRP A 398 -12.90 1.00 15.26
CA TRP A 398 -11.48 1.21 15.37
C TRP A 398 -11.12 2.65 15.00
N ARG A 399 -10.27 3.23 15.84
CA ARG A 399 -9.72 4.59 15.68
C ARG A 399 -8.22 4.52 15.58
N GLU A 400 -7.64 5.48 14.89
CA GLU A 400 -6.20 5.65 14.84
C GLU A 400 -5.59 5.71 16.26
N GLY A 401 -4.47 5.00 16.46
CA GLY A 401 -3.79 4.92 17.77
C GLY A 401 -4.33 3.87 18.73
N VAL A 402 -5.44 3.19 18.41
CA VAL A 402 -5.95 2.06 19.20
C VAL A 402 -5.30 0.77 18.67
N PRO A 403 -4.64 -0.04 19.51
CA PRO A 403 -4.09 -1.33 19.09
C PRO A 403 -5.18 -2.24 18.52
N MET A 404 -4.90 -2.91 17.39
CA MET A 404 -5.84 -3.82 16.74
C MET A 404 -6.25 -4.98 17.65
N GLU A 405 -5.38 -5.38 18.57
CA GLU A 405 -5.64 -6.40 19.59
C GLU A 405 -6.85 -6.05 20.46
N ALA A 406 -7.00 -4.79 20.84
CA ALA A 406 -8.13 -4.33 21.65
C ALA A 406 -9.45 -4.51 20.90
N VAL A 407 -9.47 -4.18 19.62
CA VAL A 407 -10.62 -4.34 18.72
C VAL A 407 -11.00 -5.82 18.58
N VAL A 408 -10.02 -6.69 18.39
CA VAL A 408 -10.24 -8.13 18.29
C VAL A 408 -10.80 -8.71 19.59
N GLU A 409 -10.37 -8.25 20.75
CA GLU A 409 -10.92 -8.69 22.05
C GLU A 409 -12.38 -8.21 22.23
N GLU A 410 -12.71 -7.01 21.77
CA GLU A 410 -14.09 -6.50 21.83
C GLU A 410 -15.02 -7.34 20.96
N VAL A 411 -14.63 -7.68 19.73
CA VAL A 411 -15.38 -8.62 18.87
C VAL A 411 -15.56 -9.97 19.56
N ARG A 412 -14.53 -10.49 20.24
CA ARG A 412 -14.63 -11.74 21.00
C ARG A 412 -15.61 -11.64 22.18
N ALA A 413 -15.56 -10.53 22.91
CA ALA A 413 -16.46 -10.29 24.03
C ALA A 413 -17.91 -10.28 23.56
N PHE A 414 -18.24 -9.56 22.49
CA PHE A 414 -19.56 -9.53 21.89
C PHE A 414 -20.04 -10.93 21.51
N ARG A 415 -19.20 -11.72 20.83
CA ARG A 415 -19.54 -13.08 20.39
C ARG A 415 -19.77 -14.03 21.55
N ARG A 416 -19.08 -13.89 22.67
CA ARG A 416 -19.34 -14.67 23.90
C ARG A 416 -20.72 -14.39 24.47
N HIS A 417 -21.09 -13.10 24.56
CA HIS A 417 -22.38 -12.70 25.08
C HIS A 417 -23.55 -13.13 24.16
N ALA A 418 -23.40 -12.97 22.85
CA ALA A 418 -24.42 -13.39 21.89
C ALA A 418 -24.72 -14.91 21.90
N ARG A 419 -23.75 -15.73 22.31
CA ARG A 419 -23.94 -17.20 22.50
C ARG A 419 -24.75 -17.51 23.75
N VAL A 420 -24.49 -16.80 24.85
CA VAL A 420 -25.21 -17.04 26.14
C VAL A 420 -26.67 -16.69 26.03
N VAL A 421 -27.03 -15.67 25.24
CA VAL A 421 -28.44 -15.24 25.05
C VAL A 421 -29.22 -16.19 24.13
N ARG A 422 -28.54 -17.01 23.30
CA ARG A 422 -29.19 -17.98 22.38
C ARG A 422 -29.26 -19.42 22.93
N ALA A 423 -28.58 -19.72 24.03
CA ALA A 423 -28.64 -20.99 24.74
C ALA A 423 -29.64 -20.96 25.90
#